data_0f6707898d8cf56361b8531967555d8b
#
_entry.id   0f6707898d8cf56361b8531967555d8b
#
_cell.length_a   1.000
_cell.length_b   1.000
_cell.length_c   1.000
_cell.angle_alpha   90.00
_cell.angle_beta   90.00
_cell.angle_gamma   90.00
#
_symmetry.space_group_name_H-M   'P 1'
#
loop_
_entity.id
_entity.type
_entity.pdbx_description
1 polymer ?
#
loop_
_entity_poly.entity_id
_entity_poly.type
_entity_poly.pdbx_seq_one_letter_code
_entity_poly.pdbx_strand_id
1 'polypeptide(L)'
;MWGLMNTYDALKNVLGWQSLDGHNTATYIAVHVNTAYDNAYYSDTCACMFIGDGTYFTSLGAIDVVGHEMGHGITASTSDLIYSGESGGLNESSSDISGEVVEAYARAGGKGDKFPEEGNDWQLGTEISRNATPLRWMYRPSKDGSSPDAWS
;
A
#
# COMPACT_ATOMS: atom_id res chain seq x y z
N MET A 1 -12.91 -2.52 3.46
CA MET A 1 -13.41 -3.68 2.65
C MET A 1 -13.12 -3.49 1.15
N TRP A 2 -13.52 -2.39 0.54
CA TRP A 2 -13.33 -2.13 -0.90
C TRP A 2 -11.85 -2.17 -1.33
N GLY A 3 -10.95 -1.52 -0.59
CA GLY A 3 -9.51 -1.53 -0.85
C GLY A 3 -8.91 -2.95 -0.86
N LEU A 4 -9.21 -3.75 0.17
CA LEU A 4 -8.72 -5.12 0.26
C LEU A 4 -9.17 -5.99 -0.91
N MET A 5 -10.44 -5.88 -1.31
CA MET A 5 -10.97 -6.66 -2.43
C MET A 5 -10.33 -6.26 -3.76
N ASN A 6 -10.18 -4.95 -4.02
CA ASN A 6 -9.53 -4.50 -5.25
C ASN A 6 -8.04 -4.88 -5.29
N THR A 7 -7.35 -4.84 -4.15
CA THR A 7 -5.96 -5.31 -4.06
C THR A 7 -5.86 -6.80 -4.37
N TYR A 8 -6.74 -7.61 -3.77
CA TYR A 8 -6.79 -9.05 -4.06
C TYR A 8 -7.09 -9.32 -5.54
N ASP A 9 -8.09 -8.64 -6.11
CA ASP A 9 -8.47 -8.82 -7.51
C ASP A 9 -7.36 -8.38 -8.47
N ALA A 10 -6.68 -7.27 -8.19
CA ALA A 10 -5.54 -6.81 -8.98
C ALA A 10 -4.40 -7.83 -8.98
N LEU A 11 -4.00 -8.30 -7.81
CA LEU A 11 -2.94 -9.32 -7.67
C LEU A 11 -3.32 -10.61 -8.40
N LYS A 12 -4.54 -11.09 -8.21
CA LYS A 12 -5.02 -12.33 -8.81
C LYS A 12 -5.17 -12.23 -10.32
N ASN A 13 -5.81 -11.19 -10.82
CA ASN A 13 -6.15 -11.07 -12.24
C ASN A 13 -4.94 -10.71 -13.09
N VAL A 14 -4.05 -9.87 -12.57
CA VAL A 14 -2.90 -9.35 -13.33
C VAL A 14 -1.66 -10.22 -13.14
N LEU A 15 -1.39 -10.64 -11.89
CA LEU A 15 -0.15 -11.37 -11.56
C LEU A 15 -0.37 -12.87 -11.32
N GLY A 16 -1.62 -13.35 -11.28
CA GLY A 16 -1.94 -14.72 -10.88
C GLY A 16 -1.63 -15.01 -9.41
N TRP A 17 -1.37 -13.97 -8.61
CA TRP A 17 -0.99 -14.07 -7.21
C TRP A 17 -2.21 -14.01 -6.30
N GLN A 18 -2.36 -14.95 -5.39
CA GLN A 18 -3.54 -15.05 -4.54
C GLN A 18 -3.19 -14.78 -3.08
N SER A 19 -3.82 -13.74 -2.50
CA SER A 19 -3.58 -13.28 -1.13
C SER A 19 -2.15 -12.76 -0.91
N LEU A 20 -1.64 -12.81 0.31
CA LEU A 20 -0.30 -12.33 0.67
C LEU A 20 0.79 -13.32 0.26
N ASP A 21 0.52 -14.61 0.33
CA ASP A 21 1.48 -15.70 0.17
C ASP A 21 1.43 -16.42 -1.20
N GLY A 22 0.53 -15.99 -2.09
CA GLY A 22 0.30 -16.67 -3.37
C GLY A 22 -0.51 -17.96 -3.27
N HIS A 23 -0.85 -18.41 -2.07
CA HIS A 23 -1.57 -19.66 -1.79
C HIS A 23 -3.02 -19.46 -1.33
N ASN A 24 -3.52 -18.22 -1.44
CA ASN A 24 -4.87 -17.85 -1.03
C ASN A 24 -5.14 -18.02 0.48
N THR A 25 -4.12 -17.93 1.31
CA THR A 25 -4.30 -17.89 2.76
C THR A 25 -5.12 -16.67 3.16
N ALA A 26 -6.09 -16.87 4.04
CA ALA A 26 -6.98 -15.81 4.48
C ALA A 26 -6.22 -14.72 5.23
N THR A 27 -6.52 -13.47 4.91
CA THR A 27 -6.07 -12.28 5.66
C THR A 27 -7.26 -11.40 6.00
N TYR A 28 -7.06 -10.43 6.87
CA TYR A 28 -8.10 -9.49 7.25
C TYR A 28 -7.52 -8.09 7.55
N ILE A 29 -8.40 -7.11 7.61
CA ILE A 29 -8.08 -5.77 8.07
C ILE A 29 -8.88 -5.50 9.35
N ALA A 30 -8.19 -5.15 10.42
CA ALA A 30 -8.79 -4.55 11.61
C ALA A 30 -8.84 -3.03 11.40
N VAL A 31 -10.03 -2.46 11.49
CA VAL A 31 -10.27 -1.02 11.36
C VAL A 31 -10.59 -0.41 12.73
N HIS A 32 -10.58 0.93 12.81
CA HIS A 32 -10.80 1.66 14.06
C HIS A 32 -9.78 1.30 15.16
N VAL A 33 -8.53 1.09 14.75
CA VAL A 33 -7.48 0.67 15.65
C VAL A 33 -7.01 1.86 16.48
N ASN A 34 -7.00 1.69 17.80
CA ASN A 34 -6.67 2.73 18.77
C ASN A 34 -7.58 3.98 18.64
N THR A 35 -7.35 4.97 19.51
CA THR A 35 -8.07 6.24 19.47
C THR A 35 -7.21 7.26 18.74
N ALA A 36 -7.78 7.93 17.73
CA ALA A 36 -7.11 9.01 17.01
C ALA A 36 -5.74 8.59 16.45
N TYR A 37 -5.66 7.39 15.88
CA TYR A 37 -4.40 6.80 15.44
C TYR A 37 -4.12 7.15 13.97
N ASP A 38 -3.09 7.98 13.77
CA ASP A 38 -2.66 8.47 12.46
C ASP A 38 -1.64 7.51 11.81
N ASN A 39 -1.98 6.22 11.75
CA ASN A 39 -1.16 5.22 11.07
C ASN A 39 -1.98 4.01 10.60
N ALA A 40 -1.43 3.29 9.62
CA ALA A 40 -1.79 1.94 9.24
C ALA A 40 -0.53 1.07 9.36
N TYR A 41 -0.69 -0.23 9.54
CA TYR A 41 0.45 -1.14 9.55
C TYR A 41 0.05 -2.58 9.26
N TYR A 42 0.96 -3.32 8.67
CA TYR A 42 0.92 -4.77 8.54
C TYR A 42 1.58 -5.44 9.75
N SER A 43 1.12 -6.63 10.12
CA SER A 43 1.71 -7.45 11.18
C SER A 43 1.95 -8.87 10.71
N ASP A 44 3.21 -9.31 10.77
CA ASP A 44 3.62 -10.69 10.48
C ASP A 44 3.00 -11.70 11.44
N THR A 45 2.75 -11.29 12.68
CA THR A 45 2.20 -12.17 13.73
C THR A 45 0.85 -12.77 13.35
N CYS A 46 0.01 -12.01 12.67
CA CYS A 46 -1.32 -12.45 12.24
C CYS A 46 -1.47 -12.50 10.71
N ALA A 47 -0.44 -12.11 9.96
CA ALA A 47 -0.53 -11.89 8.52
C ALA A 47 -1.75 -11.00 8.16
N CYS A 48 -1.90 -9.89 8.87
CA CYS A 48 -3.07 -9.02 8.79
C CYS A 48 -2.71 -7.54 8.90
N MET A 49 -3.65 -6.66 8.59
CA MET A 49 -3.48 -5.22 8.57
C MET A 49 -4.30 -4.51 9.62
N PHE A 50 -3.81 -3.38 10.09
CA PHE A 50 -4.45 -2.54 11.09
C PHE A 50 -4.55 -1.11 10.57
N ILE A 51 -5.76 -0.53 10.60
CA ILE A 51 -6.06 0.78 10.03
C ILE A 51 -6.63 1.69 11.11
N GLY A 52 -5.98 2.82 11.33
CA GLY A 52 -6.45 3.87 12.24
C GLY A 52 -7.47 4.81 11.59
N ASP A 53 -8.21 5.52 12.44
CA ASP A 53 -9.20 6.52 12.00
C ASP A 53 -8.59 7.89 11.68
N GLY A 54 -7.39 8.13 12.16
CA GLY A 54 -6.68 9.38 12.02
C GLY A 54 -7.24 10.55 12.83
N THR A 55 -6.42 11.59 12.95
CA THR A 55 -6.79 12.95 13.40
C THR A 55 -6.19 13.99 12.48
N TYR A 56 -4.89 13.88 12.25
CA TYR A 56 -4.16 14.65 11.24
C TYR A 56 -4.60 14.23 9.83
N PHE A 57 -4.69 12.93 9.62
CA PHE A 57 -5.28 12.33 8.42
C PHE A 57 -6.80 12.17 8.56
N THR A 58 -7.45 11.83 7.47
CA THR A 58 -8.77 11.20 7.46
C THR A 58 -8.62 9.70 7.79
N SER A 59 -9.66 8.88 7.63
CA SER A 59 -9.49 7.43 7.76
C SER A 59 -8.40 6.92 6.81
N LEU A 60 -7.46 6.13 7.35
CA LEU A 60 -6.32 5.60 6.59
C LEU A 60 -6.66 4.38 5.73
N GLY A 61 -7.94 4.15 5.45
CA GLY A 61 -8.42 3.03 4.65
C GLY A 61 -8.48 3.28 3.14
N ALA A 62 -7.76 4.27 2.60
CA ALA A 62 -7.64 4.49 1.17
C ALA A 62 -6.97 3.30 0.47
N ILE A 63 -7.24 3.13 -0.81
CA ILE A 63 -6.84 1.91 -1.53
C ILE A 63 -5.33 1.80 -1.69
N ASP A 64 -4.64 2.88 -1.95
CA ASP A 64 -3.18 2.97 -2.01
C ASP A 64 -2.53 2.54 -0.69
N VAL A 65 -3.08 3.01 0.45
CA VAL A 65 -2.62 2.62 1.80
C VAL A 65 -2.87 1.13 2.04
N VAL A 66 -4.05 0.62 1.73
CA VAL A 66 -4.36 -0.81 1.88
C VAL A 66 -3.48 -1.67 0.97
N GLY A 67 -3.25 -1.24 -0.26
CA GLY A 67 -2.35 -1.91 -1.20
C GLY A 67 -0.89 -1.90 -0.73
N HIS A 68 -0.45 -0.81 -0.10
CA HIS A 68 0.85 -0.68 0.53
C HIS A 68 1.00 -1.70 1.69
N GLU A 69 0.05 -1.76 2.61
CA GLU A 69 0.11 -2.71 3.72
C GLU A 69 0.09 -4.17 3.25
N MET A 70 -0.70 -4.49 2.22
CA MET A 70 -0.62 -5.81 1.58
C MET A 70 0.74 -6.06 0.92
N GLY A 71 1.39 -5.03 0.39
CA GLY A 71 2.75 -5.10 -0.15
C GLY A 71 3.76 -5.59 0.89
N HIS A 72 3.69 -5.11 2.13
CA HIS A 72 4.50 -5.63 3.23
C HIS A 72 4.27 -7.12 3.48
N GLY A 73 3.01 -7.56 3.46
CA GLY A 73 2.67 -8.98 3.63
C GLY A 73 3.19 -9.86 2.48
N ILE A 74 3.17 -9.37 1.25
CA ILE A 74 3.78 -10.07 0.11
C ILE A 74 5.29 -10.15 0.27
N THR A 75 5.94 -9.06 0.68
CA THR A 75 7.39 -9.04 0.95
C THR A 75 7.76 -10.05 2.04
N ALA A 76 7.01 -10.07 3.15
CA ALA A 76 7.24 -11.01 4.25
C ALA A 76 7.10 -12.47 3.83
N SER A 77 6.18 -12.78 2.91
CA SER A 77 5.95 -14.14 2.42
C SER A 77 6.85 -14.56 1.25
N THR A 78 7.64 -13.65 0.71
CA THR A 78 8.48 -13.89 -0.48
C THR A 78 9.96 -13.63 -0.21
N SER A 79 10.38 -12.36 -0.31
CA SER A 79 11.79 -11.97 -0.18
C SER A 79 12.24 -11.82 1.27
N ASP A 80 11.31 -11.69 2.21
CA ASP A 80 11.55 -11.54 3.65
C ASP A 80 12.62 -10.48 3.98
N LEU A 81 12.52 -9.32 3.30
CA LEU A 81 13.48 -8.22 3.47
C LEU A 81 13.45 -7.72 4.92
N ILE A 82 14.59 -7.78 5.57
CA ILE A 82 14.75 -7.24 6.94
C ILE A 82 14.37 -5.77 6.95
N TYR A 83 13.46 -5.39 7.84
CA TYR A 83 12.91 -4.03 7.93
C TYR A 83 13.90 -3.07 8.64
N SER A 84 15.08 -2.87 8.01
CA SER A 84 16.15 -2.01 8.52
C SER A 84 17.08 -1.57 7.40
N GLY A 85 17.57 -0.33 7.44
CA GLY A 85 18.50 0.21 6.46
C GLY A 85 17.97 0.11 5.02
N GLU A 86 18.83 -0.27 4.07
CA GLU A 86 18.49 -0.37 2.65
C GLU A 86 17.39 -1.39 2.35
N SER A 87 17.43 -2.54 2.99
CA SER A 87 16.40 -3.58 2.82
C SER A 87 15.03 -3.11 3.32
N GLY A 88 15.00 -2.30 4.38
CA GLY A 88 13.80 -1.63 4.85
C GLY A 88 13.28 -0.61 3.84
N GLY A 89 14.17 0.17 3.24
CA GLY A 89 13.83 1.11 2.17
C GLY A 89 13.26 0.41 0.93
N LEU A 90 13.83 -0.73 0.54
CA LEU A 90 13.29 -1.56 -0.56
C LEU A 90 11.92 -2.15 -0.22
N ASN A 91 11.72 -2.59 1.01
CA ASN A 91 10.43 -3.08 1.49
C ASN A 91 9.35 -1.98 1.39
N GLU A 92 9.64 -0.77 1.86
CA GLU A 92 8.75 0.39 1.75
C GLU A 92 8.47 0.77 0.29
N SER A 93 9.50 0.89 -0.54
CA SER A 93 9.36 1.24 -1.95
C SER A 93 8.52 0.21 -2.72
N SER A 94 8.72 -1.07 -2.46
CA SER A 94 7.93 -2.16 -3.03
C SER A 94 6.46 -2.06 -2.62
N SER A 95 6.21 -1.71 -1.36
CA SER A 95 4.86 -1.52 -0.82
C SER A 95 4.18 -0.30 -1.43
N ASP A 96 4.89 0.82 -1.59
CA ASP A 96 4.38 2.02 -2.28
C ASP A 96 4.00 1.72 -3.73
N ILE A 97 4.86 1.02 -4.47
CA ILE A 97 4.56 0.59 -5.84
C ILE A 97 3.30 -0.29 -5.87
N SER A 98 3.17 -1.21 -4.93
CA SER A 98 1.97 -2.06 -4.81
C SER A 98 0.71 -1.21 -4.60
N GLY A 99 0.75 -0.25 -3.69
CA GLY A 99 -0.36 0.67 -3.42
C GLY A 99 -0.82 1.41 -4.67
N GLU A 100 0.12 2.03 -5.36
CA GLU A 100 -0.14 2.86 -6.53
C GLU A 100 -0.67 2.07 -7.74
N VAL A 101 -0.10 0.92 -8.04
CA VAL A 101 -0.59 0.11 -9.19
C VAL A 101 -1.97 -0.48 -8.91
N VAL A 102 -2.27 -0.82 -7.66
CA VAL A 102 -3.61 -1.29 -7.26
C VAL A 102 -4.63 -0.17 -7.33
N GLU A 103 -4.26 1.04 -6.90
CA GLU A 103 -5.14 2.19 -7.01
C GLU A 103 -5.45 2.51 -8.48
N ALA A 104 -4.44 2.55 -9.34
CA ALA A 104 -4.63 2.76 -10.78
C ALA A 104 -5.55 1.68 -11.38
N TYR A 105 -5.34 0.41 -11.01
CA TYR A 105 -6.21 -0.69 -11.44
C TYR A 105 -7.66 -0.50 -11.03
N ALA A 106 -7.91 -0.14 -9.78
CA ALA A 106 -9.25 0.10 -9.27
C ALA A 106 -9.92 1.32 -9.92
N ARG A 107 -9.18 2.42 -10.12
CA ARG A 107 -9.65 3.62 -10.84
C ARG A 107 -10.00 3.31 -12.29
N ALA A 108 -9.32 2.38 -12.93
CA ALA A 108 -9.63 1.90 -14.29
C ALA A 108 -10.82 0.93 -14.33
N GLY A 109 -11.51 0.69 -13.21
CA GLY A 109 -12.70 -0.14 -13.10
C GLY A 109 -12.48 -1.50 -12.45
N GLY A 110 -11.29 -1.82 -11.99
CA GLY A 110 -10.95 -3.03 -11.23
C GLY A 110 -11.17 -4.33 -12.01
N LYS A 111 -10.89 -4.32 -13.31
CA LYS A 111 -11.12 -5.46 -14.21
C LYS A 111 -9.99 -5.59 -15.22
N GLY A 112 -9.81 -6.83 -15.71
CA GLY A 112 -8.80 -7.13 -16.72
C GLY A 112 -7.55 -7.79 -16.13
N ASP A 113 -6.65 -8.15 -17.03
CA ASP A 113 -5.45 -8.95 -16.76
C ASP A 113 -4.14 -8.13 -16.87
N LYS A 114 -4.28 -6.79 -16.86
CA LYS A 114 -3.14 -5.88 -16.93
C LYS A 114 -3.34 -4.68 -16.00
N PHE A 115 -2.25 -4.17 -15.47
CA PHE A 115 -2.24 -2.83 -14.87
C PHE A 115 -2.38 -1.78 -15.97
N PRO A 116 -3.09 -0.65 -15.71
CA PRO A 116 -3.16 0.45 -16.66
C PRO A 116 -1.77 0.99 -16.99
N GLU A 117 -1.53 1.30 -18.28
CA GLU A 117 -0.29 1.94 -18.72
C GLU A 117 -0.26 3.45 -18.40
N GLU A 118 -1.45 4.04 -18.20
CA GLU A 118 -1.63 5.46 -17.92
C GLU A 118 -2.60 5.67 -16.75
N GLY A 119 -2.61 6.88 -16.20
CA GLY A 119 -3.57 7.29 -15.17
C GLY A 119 -3.10 7.06 -13.73
N ASN A 120 -1.91 6.50 -13.50
CA ASN A 120 -1.27 6.49 -12.20
C ASN A 120 -0.53 7.83 -11.99
N ASP A 121 -0.80 8.49 -10.89
CA ASP A 121 -0.16 9.78 -10.57
C ASP A 121 1.09 9.63 -9.69
N TRP A 122 1.35 8.42 -9.18
CA TRP A 122 2.51 8.08 -8.34
C TRP A 122 2.62 8.99 -7.09
N GLN A 123 1.49 9.21 -6.43
CA GLN A 123 1.34 10.10 -5.28
C GLN A 123 0.62 9.40 -4.13
N LEU A 124 1.37 8.71 -3.29
CA LEU A 124 0.83 7.94 -2.18
C LEU A 124 0.20 8.83 -1.11
N GLY A 125 -0.96 8.43 -0.61
CA GLY A 125 -1.62 9.03 0.54
C GLY A 125 -2.39 10.32 0.25
N THR A 126 -2.65 10.65 -1.01
CA THR A 126 -3.41 11.85 -1.37
C THR A 126 -4.82 11.82 -0.79
N GLU A 127 -5.51 10.68 -0.83
CA GLU A 127 -6.90 10.56 -0.37
C GLU A 127 -7.06 10.62 1.15
N ILE A 128 -6.05 10.24 1.91
CA ILE A 128 -6.07 10.32 3.38
C ILE A 128 -5.70 11.70 3.91
N SER A 129 -5.09 12.53 3.08
CA SER A 129 -4.68 13.88 3.45
C SER A 129 -5.86 14.86 3.42
N ARG A 130 -6.05 15.62 4.51
CA ARG A 130 -7.15 16.61 4.62
C ARG A 130 -7.04 17.78 3.65
N ASN A 131 -5.85 18.03 3.12
CA ASN A 131 -5.57 19.10 2.16
C ASN A 131 -5.19 18.57 0.77
N ALA A 132 -5.38 17.27 0.52
CA ALA A 132 -5.02 16.60 -0.72
C ALA A 132 -3.52 16.73 -1.09
N THR A 133 -2.65 16.88 -0.09
CA THR A 133 -1.21 16.83 -0.30
C THR A 133 -0.73 15.38 -0.12
N PRO A 134 -0.06 14.77 -1.09
CA PRO A 134 0.47 13.42 -0.96
C PRO A 134 1.43 13.28 0.22
N LEU A 135 1.49 12.10 0.80
CA LEU A 135 2.52 11.75 1.78
C LEU A 135 3.88 11.60 1.08
N ARG A 136 3.88 10.98 -0.08
CA ARG A 136 5.08 10.74 -0.90
C ARG A 136 4.81 10.99 -2.37
N TRP A 137 5.79 11.57 -3.07
CA TRP A 137 5.82 11.71 -4.52
C TRP A 137 6.85 10.74 -5.06
N MET A 138 6.43 9.57 -5.52
CA MET A 138 7.35 8.51 -5.92
C MET A 138 8.21 8.88 -7.12
N TYR A 139 7.73 9.75 -8.01
CA TYR A 139 8.51 10.27 -9.16
C TYR A 139 9.53 11.34 -8.77
N ARG A 140 9.45 11.92 -7.56
CA ARG A 140 10.37 12.92 -7.01
C ARG A 140 10.25 12.95 -5.49
N PRO A 141 10.87 11.99 -4.80
CA PRO A 141 10.76 11.85 -3.35
C PRO A 141 11.09 13.11 -2.56
N SER A 142 12.13 13.85 -2.95
CA SER A 142 12.54 15.08 -2.26
C SER A 142 11.47 16.17 -2.13
N LYS A 143 10.35 16.05 -2.81
CA LYS A 143 9.20 16.98 -2.64
C LYS A 143 8.60 16.94 -1.24
N ASP A 144 8.76 15.85 -0.51
CA ASP A 144 8.32 15.75 0.89
C ASP A 144 9.21 16.52 1.87
N GLY A 145 10.37 16.99 1.41
CA GLY A 145 11.33 17.77 2.20
C GLY A 145 12.32 16.94 3.03
N SER A 146 12.25 15.61 2.97
CA SER A 146 13.07 14.72 3.79
C SER A 146 13.67 13.53 3.01
N SER A 147 12.97 13.02 2.01
CA SER A 147 13.41 11.86 1.25
C SER A 147 14.46 12.22 0.20
N PRO A 148 15.48 11.37 -0.01
CA PRO A 148 16.47 11.59 -1.07
C PRO A 148 15.92 11.19 -2.45
N ASP A 149 16.33 11.88 -3.51
CA ASP A 149 16.02 11.50 -4.91
C ASP A 149 17.02 10.48 -5.48
N ALA A 150 18.12 10.26 -4.81
CA ALA A 150 19.18 9.35 -5.23
C ALA A 150 19.93 8.79 -4.02
N TRP A 151 20.59 7.66 -4.23
CA TRP A 151 21.53 7.10 -3.27
C TRP A 151 22.69 8.08 -3.03
N SER A 152 23.01 8.35 -1.75
CA SER A 152 24.11 9.23 -1.34
C SER A 152 25.03 8.54 -0.33
#